data_be329a88cc204e67d07b77b36d4989ef
#
_entry.id   be329a88cc204e67d07b77b36d4989ef
#
_cell.length_a   1.000
_cell.length_b   1.000
_cell.length_c   1.000
_cell.angle_alpha   90.00
_cell.angle_beta   90.00
_cell.angle_gamma   90.00
#
_symmetry.space_group_name_H-M   'P 1'
#
loop_
_entity.id
_entity.type
_entity.pdbx_description
1 polymer ?
#
loop_
_entity_poly.entity_id
_entity_poly.type
_entity_poly.pdbx_seq_one_letter_code
_entity_poly.pdbx_strand_id
1 'polypeptide(L)'
;MEKLCIKCGYQRKPNDTAPETECPHCGAIYAKVEAALRGEPLHYAPETEQEDGFWQSLRTEIENWCRGRIWYGRALLLLWLAWIGIEHLRDPLYSSLFGGLNLGIHEAGHLVFRFDGEFLAVAGGTILQLAAPLGAAVMFLRQPDFFALSVCGAWFSTNLYNVATYMADARAMELPLVSIGGSSDVIHDWHYMLSHLHLLAWDIRFASFTRLIAFLALWGSIAFGAWMLWKMAKSKPRDPVVTD
;
A
#
# COMPACT_ATOMS: atom_id res chain seq x y z
N MET A 1 -37.56 20.19 -35.84
CA MET A 1 -38.17 19.27 -36.86
C MET A 1 -39.02 18.27 -36.12
N GLU A 2 -40.28 18.13 -36.58
CA GLU A 2 -41.19 17.13 -36.01
C GLU A 2 -40.70 15.73 -36.40
N LYS A 3 -40.23 14.93 -35.44
CA LYS A 3 -39.81 13.55 -35.70
C LYS A 3 -40.97 12.58 -35.43
N LEU A 4 -41.34 11.78 -36.42
CA LEU A 4 -42.34 10.69 -36.28
C LEU A 4 -41.62 9.40 -35.88
N CYS A 5 -42.07 8.76 -34.83
CA CYS A 5 -41.53 7.47 -34.42
C CYS A 5 -42.11 6.36 -35.30
N ILE A 6 -41.29 5.74 -36.12
CA ILE A 6 -41.67 4.68 -37.05
C ILE A 6 -42.14 3.40 -36.28
N LYS A 7 -41.68 3.20 -35.02
CA LYS A 7 -42.07 2.04 -34.21
C LYS A 7 -43.49 2.15 -33.63
N CYS A 8 -43.91 3.33 -33.16
CA CYS A 8 -45.19 3.48 -32.45
C CYS A 8 -46.10 4.57 -33.04
N GLY A 9 -45.70 5.26 -34.12
CA GLY A 9 -46.49 6.31 -34.77
C GLY A 9 -46.60 7.63 -34.00
N TYR A 10 -45.86 7.79 -32.88
CA TYR A 10 -45.90 9.00 -32.09
C TYR A 10 -45.14 10.14 -32.78
N GLN A 11 -45.78 11.29 -32.90
CA GLN A 11 -45.19 12.50 -33.44
C GLN A 11 -44.69 13.35 -32.31
N ARG A 12 -43.34 13.62 -32.28
CA ARG A 12 -42.69 14.38 -31.21
C ARG A 12 -43.21 15.80 -31.16
N LYS A 13 -43.54 16.25 -29.93
CA LYS A 13 -44.07 17.59 -29.67
C LYS A 13 -42.94 18.49 -29.14
N PRO A 14 -43.01 19.84 -29.29
CA PRO A 14 -42.00 20.76 -28.77
C PRO A 14 -41.79 20.70 -27.26
N ASN A 15 -42.80 20.25 -26.50
CA ASN A 15 -42.76 20.21 -25.02
C ASN A 15 -42.35 18.85 -24.47
N ASP A 16 -41.92 17.90 -25.33
CA ASP A 16 -41.44 16.61 -24.87
C ASP A 16 -40.08 16.72 -24.22
N THR A 17 -39.93 16.17 -23.01
CA THR A 17 -38.72 16.26 -22.18
C THR A 17 -37.70 15.14 -22.43
N ALA A 18 -38.07 14.11 -23.23
CA ALA A 18 -37.15 13.04 -23.56
C ALA A 18 -36.02 13.53 -24.51
N PRO A 19 -34.82 12.91 -24.49
CA PRO A 19 -33.72 13.25 -25.39
C PRO A 19 -34.16 13.25 -26.86
N GLU A 20 -33.62 14.11 -27.70
CA GLU A 20 -33.98 14.22 -29.12
C GLU A 20 -33.70 12.93 -29.93
N THR A 21 -32.89 12.04 -29.41
CA THR A 21 -32.55 10.75 -30.00
C THR A 21 -33.55 9.65 -29.70
N GLU A 22 -34.49 9.89 -28.73
CA GLU A 22 -35.39 8.87 -28.23
C GLU A 22 -36.86 9.28 -28.44
N CYS A 23 -37.74 8.30 -28.64
CA CYS A 23 -39.18 8.53 -28.72
C CYS A 23 -39.78 8.76 -27.32
N PRO A 24 -40.40 9.91 -27.03
CA PRO A 24 -41.01 10.19 -25.73
C PRO A 24 -42.09 9.21 -25.29
N HIS A 25 -42.74 8.53 -26.23
CA HIS A 25 -43.86 7.64 -25.95
C HIS A 25 -43.44 6.19 -25.71
N CYS A 26 -42.46 5.66 -26.46
CA CYS A 26 -42.09 4.25 -26.38
C CYS A 26 -40.60 4.00 -26.05
N GLY A 27 -39.77 5.04 -25.82
CA GLY A 27 -38.36 4.93 -25.50
C GLY A 27 -37.49 4.41 -26.64
N ALA A 28 -37.99 4.27 -27.84
CA ALA A 28 -37.21 3.74 -28.96
C ALA A 28 -36.23 4.77 -29.47
N ILE A 29 -34.96 4.40 -29.63
CA ILE A 29 -33.92 5.23 -30.24
C ILE A 29 -34.16 5.27 -31.74
N TYR A 30 -34.44 6.45 -32.32
CA TYR A 30 -34.84 6.61 -33.72
C TYR A 30 -33.85 5.98 -34.69
N ALA A 31 -32.56 6.22 -34.52
CA ALA A 31 -31.52 5.66 -35.38
C ALA A 31 -31.49 4.12 -35.38
N LYS A 32 -31.73 3.47 -34.22
CA LYS A 32 -31.79 2.00 -34.14
C LYS A 32 -33.02 1.43 -34.87
N VAL A 33 -34.15 2.10 -34.77
CA VAL A 33 -35.39 1.67 -35.46
C VAL A 33 -35.22 1.83 -36.99
N GLU A 34 -34.62 2.92 -37.42
CA GLU A 34 -34.34 3.15 -38.85
C GLU A 34 -33.33 2.15 -39.43
N ALA A 35 -32.27 1.82 -38.67
CA ALA A 35 -31.28 0.82 -39.06
C ALA A 35 -31.91 -0.56 -39.19
N ALA A 36 -32.77 -0.94 -38.21
CA ALA A 36 -33.50 -2.21 -38.25
C ALA A 36 -34.44 -2.33 -39.45
N LEU A 37 -35.10 -1.24 -39.86
CA LEU A 37 -35.97 -1.21 -41.04
C LEU A 37 -35.18 -1.30 -42.35
N ARG A 38 -33.95 -0.81 -42.40
CA ARG A 38 -33.06 -0.95 -43.55
C ARG A 38 -32.41 -2.33 -43.67
N GLY A 39 -32.69 -3.24 -42.71
CA GLY A 39 -32.03 -4.55 -42.62
C GLY A 39 -30.53 -4.45 -42.35
N GLU A 40 -30.07 -3.30 -41.87
CA GLU A 40 -28.70 -3.12 -41.44
C GLU A 40 -28.49 -3.90 -40.13
N PRO A 41 -27.48 -4.77 -40.02
CA PRO A 41 -27.17 -5.41 -38.76
C PRO A 41 -26.98 -4.30 -37.71
N LEU A 42 -27.79 -4.31 -36.67
CA LEU A 42 -27.57 -3.48 -35.49
C LEU A 42 -26.19 -3.84 -34.97
N HIS A 43 -25.19 -3.14 -35.41
CA HIS A 43 -23.90 -3.15 -34.73
C HIS A 43 -24.16 -2.54 -33.35
N TYR A 44 -24.63 -3.41 -32.43
CA TYR A 44 -24.28 -3.28 -31.05
C TYR A 44 -22.79 -3.57 -31.02
N ALA A 45 -21.98 -2.53 -31.28
CA ALA A 45 -20.67 -2.52 -30.67
C ALA A 45 -20.98 -2.55 -29.17
N PRO A 46 -20.74 -3.65 -28.45
CA PRO A 46 -20.54 -3.49 -27.02
C PRO A 46 -19.48 -2.40 -26.96
N GLU A 47 -19.74 -1.29 -26.25
CA GLU A 47 -18.64 -0.57 -25.65
C GLU A 47 -17.90 -1.70 -24.94
N THR A 48 -16.84 -2.20 -25.55
CA THR A 48 -15.81 -2.92 -24.83
C THR A 48 -15.36 -1.86 -23.86
N GLU A 49 -16.02 -1.80 -22.68
CA GLU A 49 -15.33 -1.44 -21.47
C GLU A 49 -14.13 -2.37 -21.51
N GLN A 50 -13.05 -1.83 -22.05
CA GLN A 50 -11.75 -2.43 -21.97
C GLN A 50 -11.59 -2.54 -20.46
N GLU A 51 -11.82 -3.73 -19.89
CA GLU A 51 -11.53 -3.98 -18.49
C GLU A 51 -10.04 -3.69 -18.38
N ASP A 52 -9.75 -2.44 -18.06
CA ASP A 52 -8.39 -2.03 -17.75
C ASP A 52 -7.95 -3.00 -16.67
N GLY A 53 -6.95 -3.83 -16.97
CA GLY A 53 -6.53 -4.87 -16.04
C GLY A 53 -6.26 -4.22 -14.68
N PHE A 54 -6.57 -4.91 -13.59
CA PHE A 54 -6.42 -4.42 -12.20
C PHE A 54 -5.19 -3.52 -11.99
N TRP A 55 -4.06 -3.88 -12.56
CA TRP A 55 -2.80 -3.13 -12.45
C TRP A 55 -2.84 -1.78 -13.17
N GLN A 56 -3.55 -1.69 -14.29
CA GLN A 56 -3.69 -0.46 -15.06
C GLN A 56 -4.65 0.50 -14.35
N SER A 57 -5.75 -0.01 -13.82
CA SER A 57 -6.70 0.74 -13.00
C SER A 57 -6.02 1.31 -11.75
N LEU A 58 -5.30 0.48 -10.99
CA LEU A 58 -4.55 0.90 -9.79
C LEU A 58 -3.50 1.97 -10.13
N ARG A 59 -2.76 1.78 -11.22
CA ARG A 59 -1.77 2.77 -11.66
C ARG A 59 -2.43 4.11 -11.99
N THR A 60 -3.54 4.10 -12.70
CA THR A 60 -4.30 5.32 -13.05
C THR A 60 -4.82 6.02 -11.80
N GLU A 61 -5.30 5.28 -10.82
CA GLU A 61 -5.73 5.80 -9.52
C GLU A 61 -4.59 6.51 -8.80
N ILE A 62 -3.41 5.88 -8.69
CA ILE A 62 -2.22 6.48 -8.06
C ILE A 62 -1.76 7.72 -8.82
N GLU A 63 -1.75 7.69 -10.16
CA GLU A 63 -1.37 8.86 -10.98
C GLU A 63 -2.36 10.03 -10.78
N ASN A 64 -3.65 9.74 -10.69
CA ASN A 64 -4.68 10.75 -10.39
C ASN A 64 -4.52 11.31 -8.99
N TRP A 65 -4.19 10.45 -8.00
CA TRP A 65 -3.92 10.87 -6.64
C TRP A 65 -2.70 11.81 -6.57
N CYS A 66 -1.67 11.62 -7.39
CA CYS A 66 -0.47 12.47 -7.44
C CYS A 66 -0.74 13.88 -7.99
N ARG A 67 -1.81 14.09 -8.77
CA ARG A 67 -2.06 15.36 -9.46
C ARG A 67 -2.27 16.53 -8.50
N GLY A 68 -1.49 17.60 -8.67
CA GLY A 68 -1.60 18.85 -7.90
C GLY A 68 -1.18 18.73 -6.43
N ARG A 69 -0.53 17.64 -6.03
CA ARG A 69 0.00 17.49 -4.67
C ARG A 69 1.39 18.10 -4.53
N ILE A 70 1.65 18.68 -3.36
CA ILE A 70 2.95 19.25 -3.00
C ILE A 70 3.94 18.11 -2.77
N TRP A 71 5.09 18.15 -3.46
CA TRP A 71 6.08 17.08 -3.42
C TRP A 71 7.33 17.37 -2.57
N TYR A 72 7.62 18.65 -2.25
CA TYR A 72 8.90 19.04 -1.62
C TYR A 72 9.14 18.39 -0.26
N GLY A 73 8.18 18.46 0.67
CA GLY A 73 8.33 17.83 1.99
C GLY A 73 8.42 16.31 1.91
N ARG A 74 7.71 15.71 0.96
CA ARG A 74 7.77 14.26 0.68
C ARG A 74 9.12 13.85 0.11
N ALA A 75 9.74 14.70 -0.71
CA ALA A 75 11.08 14.46 -1.24
C ALA A 75 12.13 14.45 -0.12
N LEU A 76 12.06 15.40 0.83
CA LEU A 76 12.95 15.44 1.99
C LEU A 76 12.80 14.18 2.85
N LEU A 77 11.55 13.75 3.10
CA LEU A 77 11.28 12.51 3.83
C LEU A 77 11.86 11.29 3.11
N LEU A 78 11.69 11.20 1.78
CA LEU A 78 12.21 10.09 0.99
C LEU A 78 13.74 10.05 0.98
N LEU A 79 14.40 11.21 0.89
CA LEU A 79 15.85 11.32 0.99
C LEU A 79 16.36 10.86 2.36
N TRP A 80 15.65 11.22 3.42
CA TRP A 80 15.97 10.75 4.77
C TRP A 80 15.81 9.24 4.92
N LEU A 81 14.74 8.65 4.36
CA LEU A 81 14.55 7.19 4.33
C LEU A 81 15.65 6.49 3.50
N ALA A 82 16.06 7.09 2.38
CA ALA A 82 17.17 6.57 1.56
C ALA A 82 18.49 6.62 2.35
N TRP A 83 18.74 7.69 3.11
CA TRP A 83 19.90 7.78 3.99
C TRP A 83 19.89 6.68 5.07
N ILE A 84 18.75 6.43 5.74
CA ILE A 84 18.59 5.30 6.67
C ILE A 84 18.96 3.98 5.98
N GLY A 85 18.49 3.79 4.74
CA GLY A 85 18.80 2.60 3.95
C GLY A 85 20.30 2.42 3.70
N ILE A 86 20.99 3.51 3.39
CA ILE A 86 22.45 3.50 3.17
C ILE A 86 23.18 3.14 4.48
N GLU A 87 22.75 3.69 5.62
CA GLU A 87 23.36 3.39 6.91
C GLU A 87 23.19 1.90 7.31
N HIS A 88 22.03 1.29 7.06
CA HIS A 88 21.83 -0.16 7.26
C HIS A 88 22.72 -1.03 6.36
N LEU A 89 23.17 -0.53 5.20
CA LEU A 89 24.12 -1.24 4.34
C LEU A 89 25.57 -1.09 4.82
N ARG A 90 25.89 0.03 5.52
CA ARG A 90 27.24 0.34 6.02
C ARG A 90 27.51 -0.32 7.36
N ASP A 91 26.50 -0.34 8.22
CA ASP A 91 26.60 -0.85 9.57
C ASP A 91 25.44 -1.81 9.89
N PRO A 92 25.70 -3.11 10.03
CA PRO A 92 24.69 -4.09 10.43
C PRO A 92 24.08 -3.84 11.82
N LEU A 93 24.72 -3.07 12.67
CA LEU A 93 24.24 -2.70 14.02
C LEU A 93 23.57 -1.32 14.05
N TYR A 94 23.48 -0.65 12.90
CA TYR A 94 22.85 0.67 12.83
C TYR A 94 21.42 0.64 13.35
N SER A 95 21.11 1.57 14.25
CA SER A 95 19.74 1.80 14.76
C SER A 95 19.25 3.16 14.29
N SER A 96 18.19 3.18 13.53
CA SER A 96 17.55 4.39 13.04
C SER A 96 16.72 5.08 14.14
N LEU A 97 16.20 6.28 13.83
CA LEU A 97 15.26 6.98 14.72
C LEU A 97 14.00 6.14 15.03
N PHE A 98 13.66 5.18 14.17
CA PHE A 98 12.59 4.22 14.42
C PHE A 98 12.95 3.18 15.50
N GLY A 99 14.23 3.02 15.87
CA GLY A 99 14.68 1.98 16.78
C GLY A 99 13.98 2.00 18.13
N GLY A 100 13.83 3.16 18.76
CA GLY A 100 13.11 3.30 20.02
C GLY A 100 11.60 2.97 19.90
N LEU A 101 10.97 3.39 18.81
CA LEU A 101 9.56 3.06 18.53
C LEU A 101 9.40 1.56 18.27
N ASN A 102 10.26 0.98 17.46
CA ASN A 102 10.26 -0.45 17.14
C ASN A 102 10.44 -1.30 18.40
N LEU A 103 11.37 -0.91 19.29
CA LEU A 103 11.58 -1.57 20.56
C LEU A 103 10.35 -1.47 21.45
N GLY A 104 9.75 -0.29 21.60
CA GLY A 104 8.54 -0.12 22.40
C GLY A 104 7.36 -0.98 21.91
N ILE A 105 7.19 -1.11 20.58
CA ILE A 105 6.18 -1.98 19.99
C ILE A 105 6.52 -3.46 20.22
N HIS A 106 7.80 -3.83 20.12
CA HIS A 106 8.29 -5.17 20.40
C HIS A 106 7.94 -5.60 21.83
N GLU A 107 8.32 -4.79 22.83
CA GLU A 107 8.00 -5.06 24.23
C GLU A 107 6.49 -5.13 24.50
N ALA A 108 5.71 -4.26 23.86
CA ALA A 108 4.25 -4.36 23.94
C ALA A 108 3.73 -5.69 23.37
N GLY A 109 4.41 -6.26 22.37
CA GLY A 109 4.07 -7.56 21.80
C GLY A 109 4.14 -8.69 22.81
N HIS A 110 5.18 -8.73 23.64
CA HIS A 110 5.28 -9.72 24.74
C HIS A 110 4.10 -9.62 25.71
N LEU A 111 3.66 -8.39 26.01
CA LEU A 111 2.52 -8.17 26.91
C LEU A 111 1.19 -8.60 26.27
N VAL A 112 1.01 -8.36 24.98
CA VAL A 112 -0.21 -8.72 24.24
C VAL A 112 -0.38 -10.23 24.18
N PHE A 113 0.70 -10.96 23.88
CA PHE A 113 0.67 -12.42 23.69
C PHE A 113 0.98 -13.23 24.94
N ARG A 114 1.14 -12.60 26.12
CA ARG A 114 1.56 -13.29 27.36
C ARG A 114 0.62 -14.40 27.84
N PHE A 115 -0.63 -14.39 27.40
CA PHE A 115 -1.65 -15.38 27.80
C PHE A 115 -1.77 -16.54 26.81
N ASP A 116 -1.09 -16.49 25.66
CA ASP A 116 -1.21 -17.45 24.56
C ASP A 116 -0.16 -18.58 24.63
N GLY A 117 0.52 -18.72 25.77
CA GLY A 117 1.60 -19.67 25.99
C GLY A 117 2.99 -19.07 25.81
N GLU A 118 4.00 -19.71 26.38
CA GLU A 118 5.35 -19.17 26.49
C GLU A 118 5.97 -18.87 25.11
N PHE A 119 5.83 -19.78 24.14
CA PHE A 119 6.38 -19.58 22.79
C PHE A 119 5.76 -18.36 22.10
N LEU A 120 4.44 -18.18 22.16
CA LEU A 120 3.77 -17.03 21.56
C LEU A 120 4.05 -15.76 22.35
N ALA A 121 4.19 -15.82 23.65
CA ALA A 121 4.61 -14.68 24.46
C ALA A 121 5.98 -14.16 24.01
N VAL A 122 6.96 -15.05 23.79
CA VAL A 122 8.29 -14.68 23.29
C VAL A 122 8.25 -14.22 21.84
N ALA A 123 7.55 -14.91 20.96
CA ALA A 123 7.41 -14.51 19.55
C ALA A 123 6.62 -13.21 19.37
N GLY A 124 5.78 -12.86 20.33
CA GLY A 124 4.85 -11.73 20.31
C GLY A 124 5.53 -10.40 20.06
N GLY A 125 6.73 -10.19 20.60
CA GLY A 125 7.55 -9.02 20.35
C GLY A 125 7.78 -8.81 18.86
N THR A 126 8.34 -9.78 18.18
CA THR A 126 8.61 -9.74 16.74
C THR A 126 7.31 -9.67 15.93
N ILE A 127 6.27 -10.41 16.32
CA ILE A 127 4.98 -10.40 15.61
C ILE A 127 4.37 -9.01 15.62
N LEU A 128 4.24 -8.37 16.78
CA LEU A 128 3.64 -7.04 16.87
C LEU A 128 4.49 -5.97 16.20
N GLN A 129 5.81 -6.07 16.33
CA GLN A 129 6.78 -5.18 15.70
C GLN A 129 6.65 -5.17 14.17
N LEU A 130 6.44 -6.31 13.54
CA LEU A 130 6.23 -6.40 12.09
C LEU A 130 4.79 -6.09 11.69
N ALA A 131 3.81 -6.42 12.51
CA ALA A 131 2.40 -6.15 12.23
C ALA A 131 2.06 -4.65 12.26
N ALA A 132 2.73 -3.84 13.08
CA ALA A 132 2.42 -2.41 13.23
C ALA A 132 2.56 -1.62 11.90
N PRO A 133 3.68 -1.66 11.17
CA PRO A 133 3.78 -0.96 9.88
C PRO A 133 2.85 -1.54 8.80
N LEU A 134 2.55 -2.84 8.85
CA LEU A 134 1.58 -3.46 7.94
C LEU A 134 0.15 -2.99 8.24
N GLY A 135 -0.22 -2.89 9.51
CA GLY A 135 -1.50 -2.34 9.95
C GLY A 135 -1.65 -0.87 9.53
N ALA A 136 -0.59 -0.07 9.68
CA ALA A 136 -0.57 1.31 9.18
C ALA A 136 -0.74 1.36 7.65
N ALA A 137 -0.09 0.47 6.90
CA ALA A 137 -0.26 0.38 5.46
C ALA A 137 -1.70 0.04 5.06
N VAL A 138 -2.35 -0.91 5.75
CA VAL A 138 -3.77 -1.24 5.52
C VAL A 138 -4.67 -0.04 5.80
N MET A 139 -4.38 0.75 6.85
CA MET A 139 -5.12 1.98 7.13
C MET A 139 -4.99 2.99 5.99
N PHE A 140 -3.78 3.20 5.45
CA PHE A 140 -3.55 4.12 4.34
C PHE A 140 -4.06 3.61 2.99
N LEU A 141 -4.28 2.30 2.83
CA LEU A 141 -5.03 1.77 1.68
C LEU A 141 -6.52 2.10 1.77
N ARG A 142 -7.10 2.09 2.99
CA ARG A 142 -8.51 2.45 3.22
C ARG A 142 -8.76 3.94 3.15
N GLN A 143 -7.77 4.75 3.48
CA GLN A 143 -7.79 6.21 3.41
C GLN A 143 -6.70 6.64 2.41
N PRO A 144 -6.96 6.59 1.08
CA PRO A 144 -5.91 6.57 0.08
C PRO A 144 -4.84 7.65 0.25
N ASP A 145 -3.73 7.31 0.90
CA ASP A 145 -2.47 8.05 0.84
C ASP A 145 -1.36 7.11 0.36
N PHE A 146 -1.21 7.06 -0.96
CA PHE A 146 -0.26 6.14 -1.59
C PHE A 146 1.20 6.48 -1.24
N PHE A 147 1.52 7.74 -0.94
CA PHE A 147 2.88 8.08 -0.49
C PHE A 147 3.15 7.55 0.91
N ALA A 148 2.17 7.57 1.80
CA ALA A 148 2.29 6.98 3.13
C ALA A 148 2.55 5.46 3.08
N LEU A 149 2.06 4.76 2.03
CA LEU A 149 2.40 3.34 1.84
C LEU A 149 3.90 3.12 1.61
N SER A 150 4.58 4.02 0.87
CA SER A 150 6.03 3.93 0.70
C SER A 150 6.77 4.15 2.03
N VAL A 151 6.25 5.05 2.89
CA VAL A 151 6.80 5.27 4.24
C VAL A 151 6.58 4.05 5.13
N CYS A 152 5.38 3.45 5.10
CA CYS A 152 5.09 2.21 5.84
C CYS A 152 5.98 1.05 5.39
N GLY A 153 6.24 0.90 4.10
CA GLY A 153 7.14 -0.12 3.56
C GLY A 153 8.60 0.11 4.00
N ALA A 154 9.06 1.35 4.03
CA ALA A 154 10.36 1.69 4.57
C ALA A 154 10.44 1.44 6.08
N TRP A 155 9.41 1.78 6.85
CA TRP A 155 9.33 1.47 8.28
C TRP A 155 9.31 -0.05 8.52
N PHE A 156 8.53 -0.81 7.76
CA PHE A 156 8.56 -2.28 7.81
C PHE A 156 9.97 -2.82 7.58
N SER A 157 10.68 -2.28 6.61
CA SER A 157 12.07 -2.66 6.33
C SER A 157 13.00 -2.39 7.51
N THR A 158 12.90 -1.25 8.21
CA THR A 158 13.73 -0.97 9.39
C THR A 158 13.46 -1.98 10.51
N ASN A 159 12.22 -2.44 10.67
CA ASN A 159 11.87 -3.51 11.58
C ASN A 159 12.54 -4.84 11.18
N LEU A 160 12.51 -5.18 9.89
CA LEU A 160 13.18 -6.39 9.39
C LEU A 160 14.70 -6.35 9.62
N TYR A 161 15.35 -5.19 9.46
CA TYR A 161 16.77 -5.03 9.78
C TYR A 161 17.04 -5.25 11.27
N ASN A 162 16.23 -4.69 12.17
CA ASN A 162 16.34 -4.92 13.61
C ASN A 162 16.15 -6.41 13.95
N VAL A 163 15.10 -7.04 13.42
CA VAL A 163 14.83 -8.48 13.60
C VAL A 163 15.99 -9.33 13.09
N ALA A 164 16.55 -9.01 11.92
CA ALA A 164 17.67 -9.75 11.36
C ALA A 164 18.93 -9.64 12.21
N THR A 165 19.21 -8.45 12.76
CA THR A 165 20.35 -8.23 13.66
C THR A 165 20.17 -9.02 14.95
N TYR A 166 18.99 -8.98 15.56
CA TYR A 166 18.67 -9.74 16.77
C TYR A 166 18.67 -11.25 16.54
N MET A 167 18.19 -11.70 15.37
CA MET A 167 18.23 -13.11 14.97
C MET A 167 19.67 -13.60 14.77
N ALA A 168 20.55 -12.78 14.18
CA ALA A 168 21.95 -13.13 13.96
C ALA A 168 22.72 -13.31 15.29
N ASP A 169 22.26 -12.65 16.36
CA ASP A 169 22.84 -12.73 17.70
C ASP A 169 22.31 -13.92 18.53
N ALA A 170 21.39 -14.71 18.01
CA ALA A 170 20.70 -15.77 18.75
C ALA A 170 21.65 -16.78 19.39
N ARG A 171 22.83 -17.08 18.82
CA ARG A 171 23.84 -17.95 19.42
C ARG A 171 24.87 -17.20 20.23
N ALA A 172 25.29 -16.03 19.81
CA ALA A 172 26.33 -15.25 20.48
C ALA A 172 25.81 -14.62 21.76
N MET A 173 24.54 -14.11 21.74
CA MET A 173 23.89 -13.40 22.84
C MET A 173 24.76 -12.26 23.39
N GLU A 174 25.40 -11.49 22.49
CA GLU A 174 26.30 -10.39 22.83
C GLU A 174 25.58 -9.02 22.81
N LEU A 175 24.40 -8.95 22.18
CA LEU A 175 23.63 -7.71 22.14
C LEU A 175 23.06 -7.39 23.53
N PRO A 176 23.11 -6.10 23.94
CA PRO A 176 22.50 -5.69 25.21
C PRO A 176 20.98 -5.89 25.15
N LEU A 177 20.48 -6.76 26.01
CA LEU A 177 19.04 -6.99 26.13
C LEU A 177 18.39 -5.90 26.98
N VAL A 178 17.25 -5.39 26.55
CA VAL A 178 16.45 -4.41 27.29
C VAL A 178 15.26 -5.14 27.92
N SER A 179 15.07 -4.97 29.23
CA SER A 179 13.94 -5.51 29.97
C SER A 179 13.09 -4.38 30.50
N ILE A 180 11.78 -4.41 30.21
CA ILE A 180 10.82 -3.55 30.89
C ILE A 180 10.44 -4.22 32.22
N GLY A 181 10.86 -3.62 33.35
CA GLY A 181 10.50 -4.10 34.69
C GLY A 181 11.65 -4.65 35.53
N GLY A 182 12.90 -4.64 35.05
CA GLY A 182 14.09 -4.93 35.87
C GLY A 182 14.21 -6.39 36.35
N SER A 183 13.61 -7.36 35.68
CA SER A 183 13.83 -8.78 35.96
C SER A 183 15.26 -9.17 35.55
N SER A 184 15.95 -9.92 36.41
CA SER A 184 17.29 -10.46 36.15
C SER A 184 17.32 -11.52 35.04
N ASP A 185 16.19 -12.10 34.71
CA ASP A 185 16.06 -13.20 33.75
C ASP A 185 15.48 -12.68 32.45
N VAL A 186 16.33 -12.02 31.64
CA VAL A 186 15.95 -11.57 30.29
C VAL A 186 16.19 -12.72 29.32
N ILE A 187 15.13 -13.19 28.71
CA ILE A 187 15.18 -14.24 27.67
C ILE A 187 15.58 -13.58 26.34
N HIS A 188 16.55 -14.15 25.64
CA HIS A 188 16.85 -13.76 24.27
C HIS A 188 15.85 -14.44 23.33
N ASP A 189 14.87 -13.72 22.80
CA ASP A 189 13.72 -14.27 22.07
C ASP A 189 14.12 -15.21 20.94
N TRP A 190 15.05 -14.77 20.08
CA TRP A 190 15.45 -15.57 18.93
C TRP A 190 16.28 -16.80 19.34
N HIS A 191 17.05 -16.72 20.42
CA HIS A 191 17.69 -17.89 21.01
C HIS A 191 16.65 -18.90 21.48
N TYR A 192 15.65 -18.45 22.24
CA TYR A 192 14.57 -19.28 22.74
C TYR A 192 13.79 -19.95 21.59
N MET A 193 13.30 -19.14 20.63
CA MET A 193 12.48 -19.65 19.53
C MET A 193 13.24 -20.64 18.65
N LEU A 194 14.47 -20.31 18.25
CA LEU A 194 15.29 -21.18 17.38
C LEU A 194 15.76 -22.44 18.10
N SER A 195 16.04 -22.36 19.41
CA SER A 195 16.36 -23.54 20.24
C SER A 195 15.16 -24.47 20.35
N HIS A 196 13.98 -23.91 20.64
CA HIS A 196 12.73 -24.66 20.76
C HIS A 196 12.36 -25.39 19.47
N LEU A 197 12.66 -24.77 18.32
CA LEU A 197 12.44 -25.35 16.98
C LEU A 197 13.60 -26.22 16.48
N HIS A 198 14.68 -26.40 17.25
CA HIS A 198 15.92 -27.08 16.85
C HIS A 198 16.58 -26.46 15.61
N LEU A 199 16.44 -25.16 15.41
CA LEU A 199 16.95 -24.41 14.24
C LEU A 199 18.05 -23.41 14.60
N LEU A 200 18.58 -23.42 15.81
CA LEU A 200 19.55 -22.45 16.29
C LEU A 200 20.81 -22.34 15.40
N ALA A 201 21.25 -23.47 14.80
CA ALA A 201 22.39 -23.46 13.87
C ALA A 201 22.14 -22.69 12.54
N TRP A 202 20.91 -22.29 12.28
CA TRP A 202 20.49 -21.60 11.06
C TRP A 202 20.28 -20.08 11.26
N ASP A 203 20.53 -19.57 12.45
CA ASP A 203 20.33 -18.18 12.83
C ASP A 203 20.87 -17.16 11.81
N ILE A 204 22.15 -17.31 11.40
CA ILE A 204 22.79 -16.43 10.42
C ILE A 204 22.13 -16.53 9.03
N ARG A 205 21.67 -17.72 8.63
CA ARG A 205 21.00 -17.89 7.33
C ARG A 205 19.65 -17.22 7.31
N PHE A 206 18.87 -17.40 8.37
CA PHE A 206 17.59 -16.70 8.52
C PHE A 206 17.77 -15.19 8.61
N ALA A 207 18.76 -14.73 9.39
CA ALA A 207 19.12 -13.32 9.48
C ALA A 207 19.50 -12.73 8.11
N SER A 208 20.33 -13.44 7.33
CA SER A 208 20.74 -13.00 6.00
C SER A 208 19.58 -12.93 5.03
N PHE A 209 18.69 -13.92 5.06
CA PHE A 209 17.47 -13.91 4.25
C PHE A 209 16.52 -12.76 4.65
N THR A 210 16.35 -12.52 5.95
CA THR A 210 15.55 -11.40 6.45
C THR A 210 16.15 -10.05 6.05
N ARG A 211 17.48 -9.90 6.07
CA ARG A 211 18.16 -8.70 5.57
C ARG A 211 17.93 -8.49 4.07
N LEU A 212 17.93 -9.55 3.27
CA LEU A 212 17.61 -9.45 1.85
C LEU A 212 16.18 -8.93 1.63
N ILE A 213 15.21 -9.47 2.38
CA ILE A 213 13.81 -8.98 2.31
C ILE A 213 13.75 -7.53 2.75
N ALA A 214 14.45 -7.16 3.83
CA ALA A 214 14.53 -5.77 4.30
C ALA A 214 15.08 -4.84 3.22
N PHE A 215 16.16 -5.22 2.55
CA PHE A 215 16.74 -4.48 1.44
C PHE A 215 15.74 -4.26 0.30
N LEU A 216 15.09 -5.33 -0.15
CA LEU A 216 14.11 -5.26 -1.25
C LEU A 216 12.89 -4.40 -0.87
N ALA A 217 12.39 -4.53 0.36
CA ALA A 217 11.27 -3.74 0.86
C ALA A 217 11.62 -2.26 0.93
N LEU A 218 12.80 -1.90 1.43
CA LEU A 218 13.23 -0.50 1.54
C LEU A 218 13.41 0.15 0.18
N TRP A 219 14.23 -0.47 -0.68
CA TRP A 219 14.55 0.13 -1.97
C TRP A 219 13.37 0.09 -2.94
N GLY A 220 12.51 -0.93 -2.83
CA GLY A 220 11.22 -0.96 -3.52
C GLY A 220 10.29 0.17 -3.08
N SER A 221 10.20 0.43 -1.77
CA SER A 221 9.43 1.53 -1.20
C SER A 221 9.97 2.90 -1.64
N ILE A 222 11.29 3.07 -1.63
CA ILE A 222 11.95 4.29 -2.11
C ILE A 222 11.70 4.51 -3.60
N ALA A 223 11.84 3.47 -4.43
CA ALA A 223 11.58 3.55 -5.86
C ALA A 223 10.11 3.91 -6.16
N PHE A 224 9.17 3.33 -5.43
CA PHE A 224 7.75 3.64 -5.53
C PHE A 224 7.47 5.10 -5.12
N GLY A 225 8.03 5.55 -3.98
CA GLY A 225 7.93 6.94 -3.54
C GLY A 225 8.53 7.93 -4.55
N ALA A 226 9.71 7.62 -5.09
CA ALA A 226 10.37 8.45 -6.10
C ALA A 226 9.56 8.55 -7.40
N TRP A 227 8.95 7.45 -7.86
CA TRP A 227 8.04 7.45 -8.99
C TRP A 227 6.85 8.38 -8.75
N MET A 228 6.23 8.33 -7.55
CA MET A 228 5.13 9.23 -7.21
C MET A 228 5.58 10.70 -7.17
N LEU A 229 6.76 10.99 -6.58
CA LEU A 229 7.30 12.36 -6.58
C LEU A 229 7.54 12.88 -7.99
N TRP A 230 8.03 12.04 -8.89
CA TRP A 230 8.19 12.40 -10.31
C TRP A 230 6.84 12.71 -10.98
N LYS A 231 5.78 11.93 -10.68
CA LYS A 231 4.42 12.21 -11.18
C LYS A 231 3.87 13.51 -10.60
N MET A 232 4.06 13.76 -9.28
CA MET A 232 3.64 15.02 -8.64
C MET A 232 4.35 16.24 -9.26
N ALA A 233 5.67 16.17 -9.48
CA ALA A 233 6.46 17.26 -10.03
C ALA A 233 6.07 17.60 -11.47
N LYS A 234 5.62 16.61 -12.25
CA LYS A 234 5.17 16.81 -13.65
C LYS A 234 3.70 17.23 -13.75
N SER A 235 2.90 17.09 -12.68
CA SER A 235 1.50 17.50 -12.70
C SER A 235 1.40 19.03 -12.54
N LYS A 236 0.52 19.66 -13.35
CA LYS A 236 0.20 21.08 -13.16
C LYS A 236 -0.51 21.26 -11.81
N PRO A 237 -0.28 22.40 -11.10
CA PRO A 237 -1.06 22.75 -9.92
C PRO A 237 -2.56 22.66 -10.24
N ARG A 238 -3.37 22.22 -9.27
CA ARG A 238 -4.83 22.35 -9.39
C ARG A 238 -5.17 23.84 -9.41
N ASP A 239 -5.92 24.27 -10.40
CA ASP A 239 -6.50 25.62 -10.36
C ASP A 239 -7.33 25.73 -9.08
N PRO A 240 -7.26 26.86 -8.33
CA PRO A 240 -8.07 27.06 -7.16
C PRO A 240 -9.54 26.92 -7.58
N VAL A 241 -10.28 26.07 -6.86
CA VAL A 241 -11.74 25.98 -7.01
C VAL A 241 -12.29 27.36 -6.67
N VAL A 242 -12.73 28.12 -7.68
CA VAL A 242 -13.48 29.34 -7.50
C VAL A 242 -14.83 28.91 -6.93
N THR A 243 -15.00 29.03 -5.62
CA THR A 243 -16.31 28.90 -4.96
C THR A 243 -17.04 30.23 -5.21
N ASP A 244 -17.97 30.22 -6.15
CA ASP A 244 -18.99 31.27 -6.32
C ASP A 244 -20.01 31.19 -5.18
#